data_24e439f860dcf93da2552de38eb510c3
#
_entry.id   24e439f860dcf93da2552de38eb510c3
#
_cell.length_a   1.000
_cell.length_b   1.000
_cell.length_c   1.000
_cell.angle_alpha   90.00
_cell.angle_beta   90.00
_cell.angle_gamma   90.00
#
_symmetry.space_group_name_H-M   'P 1'
#
loop_
_entity.id
_entity.type
_entity.pdbx_description
1 polymer ?
#
loop_
_entity_poly.entity_id
_entity_poly.type
_entity_poly.pdbx_seq_one_letter_code
_entity_poly.pdbx_strand_id
1 'polypeptide(L)'
;MQSLVIKSGWFVRRTMAVAALLIAAAGCAPKPLPEHGSGAERLYATRCGGCHRPFLPSSMTAAMWSEQVDAMRVKMAQAGVAPLSAAEQRQILDYLQRNAGQQ
;
A
#
# COMPACT_ATOMS: atom_id res chain seq x y z
N MET A 1 37.61 0.25 41.83
CA MET A 1 36.67 -0.79 41.35
C MET A 1 35.22 -0.35 41.18
N GLN A 2 34.76 0.72 41.85
CA GLN A 2 33.36 1.19 41.69
C GLN A 2 33.07 2.03 40.44
N SER A 3 34.08 2.59 39.78
CA SER A 3 33.89 3.44 38.60
C SER A 3 33.60 2.71 37.31
N LEU A 4 33.83 1.40 37.20
CA LEU A 4 33.59 0.59 36.02
C LEU A 4 32.16 0.11 35.88
N VAL A 5 31.43 -0.02 36.99
CA VAL A 5 30.03 -0.51 37.01
C VAL A 5 29.03 0.55 36.53
N ILE A 6 29.32 1.84 36.78
CA ILE A 6 28.42 2.94 36.40
C ILE A 6 28.47 3.24 34.89
N LYS A 7 29.62 3.02 34.26
CA LYS A 7 29.76 3.23 32.80
C LYS A 7 29.05 2.19 31.96
N SER A 8 28.99 0.93 32.40
CA SER A 8 28.30 -0.14 31.67
C SER A 8 26.76 0.04 31.65
N GLY A 9 26.19 0.52 32.75
CA GLY A 9 24.76 0.75 32.85
C GLY A 9 24.24 1.85 31.90
N TRP A 10 25.05 2.89 31.65
CA TRP A 10 24.66 3.97 30.75
C TRP A 10 24.70 3.54 29.29
N PHE A 11 25.70 2.76 28.86
CA PHE A 11 25.78 2.23 27.51
C PHE A 11 24.62 1.27 27.21
N VAL A 12 24.28 0.37 28.13
CA VAL A 12 23.15 -0.55 27.98
C VAL A 12 21.82 0.21 27.88
N ARG A 13 21.61 1.25 28.69
CA ARG A 13 20.40 2.08 28.62
C ARG A 13 20.28 2.87 27.32
N ARG A 14 21.38 3.38 26.79
CA ARG A 14 21.42 4.11 25.52
C ARG A 14 21.18 3.18 24.32
N THR A 15 21.76 1.99 24.31
CA THR A 15 21.55 1.01 23.24
C THR A 15 20.13 0.48 23.23
N MET A 16 19.51 0.26 24.40
CA MET A 16 18.11 -0.16 24.48
C MET A 16 17.14 0.97 24.04
N ALA A 17 17.42 2.22 24.35
CA ALA A 17 16.60 3.35 23.92
C ALA A 17 16.66 3.56 22.39
N VAL A 18 17.83 3.41 21.78
CA VAL A 18 18.00 3.51 20.32
C VAL A 18 17.32 2.34 19.60
N ALA A 19 17.44 1.11 20.12
CA ALA A 19 16.78 -0.06 19.58
C ALA A 19 15.24 0.07 19.65
N ALA A 20 14.68 0.58 20.75
CA ALA A 20 13.24 0.83 20.90
C ALA A 20 12.73 1.90 19.91
N LEU A 21 13.51 2.95 19.64
CA LEU A 21 13.16 3.98 18.66
C LEU A 21 13.12 3.44 17.21
N LEU A 22 14.04 2.55 16.86
CA LEU A 22 14.11 1.93 15.54
C LEU A 22 12.93 0.98 15.27
N ILE A 23 12.46 0.27 16.30
CA ILE A 23 11.29 -0.63 16.19
C ILE A 23 10.00 0.18 16.02
N ALA A 24 9.86 1.34 16.67
CA ALA A 24 8.69 2.20 16.53
C ALA A 24 8.55 2.80 15.12
N ALA A 25 9.65 3.03 14.40
CA ALA A 25 9.63 3.54 13.02
C ALA A 25 9.17 2.51 11.99
N ALA A 26 9.28 1.21 12.25
CA ALA A 26 8.87 0.14 11.34
C ALA A 26 7.34 -0.06 11.29
N GLY A 27 6.57 0.43 12.28
CA GLY A 27 5.12 0.24 12.38
C GLY A 27 4.27 1.12 11.45
N CYS A 28 4.86 2.14 10.80
CA CYS A 28 4.14 3.11 9.95
C CYS A 28 4.28 2.84 8.44
N ALA A 29 4.89 1.73 8.03
CA ALA A 29 5.00 1.38 6.62
C ALA A 29 3.62 1.03 6.04
N PRO A 30 3.23 1.63 4.90
CA PRO A 30 1.96 1.29 4.26
C PRO A 30 1.95 -0.16 3.81
N LYS A 31 0.80 -0.82 3.97
CA LYS A 31 0.62 -2.20 3.51
C LYS A 31 0.84 -2.27 2.00
N PRO A 32 1.70 -3.18 1.50
CA PRO A 32 1.92 -3.34 0.07
C PRO A 32 0.67 -3.89 -0.63
N LEU A 33 0.54 -3.60 -1.91
CA LEU A 33 -0.48 -4.20 -2.76
C LEU A 33 -0.25 -5.71 -2.88
N PRO A 34 -1.32 -6.53 -2.97
CA PRO A 34 -1.19 -7.96 -3.17
C PRO A 34 -0.55 -8.27 -4.54
N GLU A 35 -0.03 -9.49 -4.69
CA GLU A 35 0.66 -9.95 -5.90
C GLU A 35 1.84 -9.04 -6.32
N HIS A 36 2.59 -8.55 -5.35
CA HIS A 36 3.66 -7.58 -5.54
C HIS A 36 4.61 -7.97 -6.68
N GLY A 37 4.86 -7.03 -7.60
CA GLY A 37 5.69 -7.23 -8.77
C GLY A 37 5.01 -7.93 -9.96
N SER A 38 3.73 -8.30 -9.86
CA SER A 38 2.97 -8.84 -11.00
C SER A 38 2.66 -7.74 -12.04
N GLY A 39 2.38 -8.15 -13.28
CA GLY A 39 1.95 -7.23 -14.32
C GLY A 39 0.62 -6.56 -13.98
N ALA A 40 -0.29 -7.28 -13.34
CA ALA A 40 -1.60 -6.76 -12.93
C ALA A 40 -1.48 -5.73 -11.80
N GLU A 41 -0.66 -6.00 -10.79
CA GLU A 41 -0.39 -5.04 -9.72
C GLU A 41 0.24 -3.75 -10.26
N ARG A 42 1.26 -3.86 -11.12
CA ARG A 42 1.90 -2.70 -11.74
C ARG A 42 0.95 -1.88 -12.59
N LEU A 43 0.09 -2.55 -13.37
CA LEU A 43 -0.91 -1.87 -14.19
C LEU A 43 -1.90 -1.10 -13.31
N TYR A 44 -2.43 -1.73 -12.26
CA TYR A 44 -3.32 -1.06 -11.29
C TYR A 44 -2.63 0.13 -10.61
N ALA A 45 -1.44 -0.08 -10.08
CA ALA A 45 -0.69 0.98 -9.39
C ALA A 45 -0.38 2.17 -10.31
N THR A 46 -0.02 1.92 -11.57
CA THR A 46 0.31 2.97 -12.53
C THR A 46 -0.93 3.73 -13.00
N ARG A 47 -1.99 3.02 -13.37
CA ARG A 47 -3.18 3.65 -13.96
C ARG A 47 -4.10 4.28 -12.93
N CYS A 48 -4.16 3.76 -11.72
CA CYS A 48 -5.03 4.23 -10.64
C CYS A 48 -4.28 4.98 -9.52
N GLY A 49 -2.97 5.06 -9.58
CA GLY A 49 -2.12 5.73 -8.59
C GLY A 49 -1.67 7.15 -8.93
N GLY A 50 -2.11 7.70 -10.08
CA GLY A 50 -1.61 9.00 -10.56
C GLY A 50 -2.19 10.21 -9.83
N CYS A 51 -3.38 10.12 -9.24
CA CYS A 51 -4.06 11.23 -8.57
C CYS A 51 -4.03 11.08 -7.04
N HIS A 52 -4.11 9.86 -6.54
CA HIS A 52 -4.04 9.51 -5.13
C HIS A 52 -3.47 8.10 -5.00
N ARG A 53 -3.11 7.72 -3.77
CA ARG A 53 -2.62 6.37 -3.53
C ARG A 53 -3.69 5.33 -3.90
N PRO A 54 -3.32 4.25 -4.61
CA PRO A 54 -4.26 3.16 -4.91
C PRO A 54 -4.81 2.54 -3.62
N PHE A 55 -6.11 2.26 -3.60
CA PHE A 55 -6.72 1.54 -2.48
C PHE A 55 -6.26 0.08 -2.46
N LEU A 56 -6.22 -0.50 -1.28
CA LEU A 56 -6.02 -1.94 -1.15
C LEU A 56 -7.24 -2.67 -1.74
N PRO A 57 -7.05 -3.69 -2.60
CA PRO A 57 -8.17 -4.45 -3.15
C PRO A 57 -9.10 -5.03 -2.09
N SER A 58 -8.56 -5.41 -0.93
CA SER A 58 -9.34 -5.92 0.21
C SER A 58 -10.23 -4.90 0.91
N SER A 59 -10.16 -3.62 0.55
CA SER A 59 -11.00 -2.55 1.14
C SER A 59 -12.44 -2.54 0.64
N MET A 60 -12.73 -3.25 -0.45
CA MET A 60 -14.06 -3.34 -1.06
C MET A 60 -14.36 -4.79 -1.46
N THR A 61 -15.65 -5.10 -1.65
CA THR A 61 -16.07 -6.39 -2.20
C THR A 61 -15.85 -6.43 -3.71
N ALA A 62 -15.87 -7.62 -4.30
CA ALA A 62 -15.74 -7.79 -5.75
C ALA A 62 -16.82 -7.02 -6.54
N ALA A 63 -18.06 -6.99 -6.05
CA ALA A 63 -19.15 -6.25 -6.67
C ALA A 63 -18.92 -4.73 -6.62
N MET A 64 -18.46 -4.21 -5.49
CA MET A 64 -18.17 -2.78 -5.33
C MET A 64 -17.05 -2.31 -6.26
N TRP A 65 -16.07 -3.19 -6.57
CA TRP A 65 -14.99 -2.84 -7.48
C TRP A 65 -15.45 -2.58 -8.91
N SER A 66 -16.48 -3.27 -9.39
CA SER A 66 -17.06 -3.01 -10.72
C SER A 66 -17.58 -1.57 -10.81
N GLU A 67 -18.37 -1.15 -9.84
CA GLU A 67 -18.90 0.23 -9.78
C GLU A 67 -17.79 1.27 -9.58
N GLN A 68 -16.80 0.96 -8.75
CA GLN A 68 -15.70 1.87 -8.47
C GLN A 68 -14.80 2.09 -9.69
N VAL A 69 -14.49 1.06 -10.47
CA VAL A 69 -13.71 1.19 -11.70
C VAL A 69 -14.44 2.04 -12.73
N ASP A 70 -15.75 1.88 -12.87
CA ASP A 70 -16.54 2.71 -13.76
C ASP A 70 -16.58 4.18 -13.31
N ALA A 71 -16.74 4.44 -12.03
CA ALA A 71 -16.67 5.79 -11.46
C ALA A 71 -15.29 6.43 -11.69
N MET A 72 -14.19 5.66 -11.54
CA MET A 72 -12.85 6.16 -11.79
C MET A 72 -12.60 6.54 -13.25
N ARG A 73 -13.17 5.80 -14.20
CA ARG A 73 -13.08 6.14 -15.63
C ARG A 73 -13.68 7.53 -15.92
N VAL A 74 -14.81 7.85 -15.31
CA VAL A 74 -15.41 9.19 -15.43
C VAL A 74 -14.49 10.26 -14.86
N LYS A 75 -13.89 10.01 -13.69
CA LYS A 75 -12.95 10.96 -13.07
C LYS A 75 -11.66 11.13 -13.86
N MET A 76 -11.15 10.07 -14.45
CA MET A 76 -9.99 10.14 -15.37
C MET A 76 -10.28 11.03 -16.55
N ALA A 77 -11.44 10.89 -17.18
CA ALA A 77 -11.87 11.73 -18.29
C ALA A 77 -11.98 13.21 -17.87
N GLN A 78 -12.57 13.49 -16.71
CA GLN A 78 -12.68 14.85 -16.16
C GLN A 78 -11.30 15.46 -15.85
N ALA A 79 -10.33 14.65 -15.46
CA ALA A 79 -8.96 15.10 -15.17
C ALA A 79 -8.05 15.16 -16.41
N GLY A 80 -8.56 14.86 -17.59
CA GLY A 80 -7.75 14.82 -18.82
C GLY A 80 -6.75 13.67 -18.88
N VAL A 81 -6.95 12.63 -18.09
CA VAL A 81 -6.11 11.43 -18.09
C VAL A 81 -6.54 10.49 -19.22
N ALA A 82 -5.58 9.90 -19.93
CA ALA A 82 -5.87 8.97 -21.01
C ALA A 82 -6.78 7.82 -20.54
N PRO A 83 -7.85 7.47 -21.29
CA PRO A 83 -8.78 6.44 -20.88
C PRO A 83 -8.12 5.07 -20.81
N LEU A 84 -8.68 4.18 -19.99
CA LEU A 84 -8.30 2.77 -19.98
C LEU A 84 -8.76 2.12 -21.27
N SER A 85 -7.90 1.30 -21.88
CA SER A 85 -8.34 0.37 -22.94
C SER A 85 -9.25 -0.70 -22.34
N ALA A 86 -10.04 -1.36 -23.17
CA ALA A 86 -10.88 -2.48 -22.73
C ALA A 86 -10.07 -3.62 -22.10
N ALA A 87 -8.85 -3.86 -22.60
CA ALA A 87 -7.95 -4.88 -22.05
C ALA A 87 -7.40 -4.46 -20.66
N GLU A 88 -6.96 -3.21 -20.51
CA GLU A 88 -6.51 -2.67 -19.22
C GLU A 88 -7.62 -2.71 -18.18
N GLN A 89 -8.83 -2.29 -18.54
CA GLN A 89 -9.98 -2.31 -17.64
C GLN A 89 -10.29 -3.72 -17.14
N ARG A 90 -10.33 -4.72 -18.03
CA ARG A 90 -10.55 -6.12 -17.64
C ARG A 90 -9.43 -6.61 -16.70
N GLN A 91 -8.19 -6.37 -17.05
CA GLN A 91 -7.04 -6.82 -16.25
C GLN A 91 -7.03 -6.17 -14.85
N ILE A 92 -7.34 -4.90 -14.76
CA ILE A 92 -7.46 -4.17 -13.48
C ILE A 92 -8.62 -4.74 -12.67
N LEU A 93 -9.79 -4.90 -13.29
CA LEU A 93 -10.97 -5.40 -12.58
C LEU A 93 -10.77 -6.84 -12.09
N ASP A 94 -10.21 -7.72 -12.89
CA ASP A 94 -9.88 -9.10 -12.50
C ASP A 94 -8.90 -9.12 -11.32
N TYR A 95 -7.89 -8.27 -11.34
CA TYR A 95 -6.94 -8.14 -10.24
C TYR A 95 -7.61 -7.69 -8.94
N LEU A 96 -8.45 -6.66 -9.01
CA LEU A 96 -9.16 -6.11 -7.86
C LEU A 96 -10.15 -7.12 -7.28
N GLN A 97 -10.91 -7.80 -8.14
CA GLN A 97 -11.94 -8.75 -7.70
C GLN A 97 -11.36 -10.02 -7.07
N ARG A 98 -10.27 -10.60 -7.62
CA ARG A 98 -9.65 -11.79 -7.01
C ARG A 98 -8.92 -11.49 -5.70
N ASN A 99 -8.56 -10.23 -5.46
CA ASN A 99 -7.94 -9.77 -4.21
C ASN A 99 -8.91 -8.99 -3.31
N ALA A 100 -10.19 -8.96 -3.64
CA ALA A 100 -11.22 -8.21 -2.92
C ALA A 100 -11.44 -8.74 -1.50
N GLY A 101 -11.97 -7.87 -0.63
CA GLY A 101 -12.41 -8.23 0.70
C GLY A 101 -13.70 -9.03 0.65
N GLN A 102 -13.90 -9.85 1.67
CA GLN A 102 -15.17 -10.52 1.95
C GLN A 102 -15.91 -9.72 3.02
N GLN A 103 -17.14 -9.36 2.74
CA GLN A 103 -18.06 -8.75 3.71
C GLN A 103 -19.35 -9.54 3.76
#